data_b4676c1fb08d7c7ec7d50459cdaef1c8
#
_entry.id   b4676c1fb08d7c7ec7d50459cdaef1c8
#
_cell.length_a   1.000
_cell.length_b   1.000
_cell.length_c   1.000
_cell.angle_alpha   90.00
_cell.angle_beta   90.00
_cell.angle_gamma   90.00
#
_symmetry.space_group_name_H-M   'P 1'
#
loop_
_entity.id
_entity.type
_entity.pdbx_description
1 polymer ?
#
loop_
_entity_poly.entity_id
_entity_poly.type
_entity_poly.pdbx_seq_one_letter_code
_entity_poly.pdbx_strand_id
1 'polypeptide(L)'
;MRKVTRFVFALAVLTISGMIAGPAFGQTAVAPYQLTVFAKAPTGLSAPDSVAVLGDHVFVGYGDGHLPDGSDGLSSQIVEYRMDGSVVYTYTVVGHNDGLKFDPSTHLLWALQNEDANANLVIINTETHERKLFTFGPTLHGGGYDDLVFRGCKVYISASNPANNPNTGPGIVSARLEGNLVAVEPVLAGEANAIDIPTDATIKLNLQDPDSMTLDPLGNLVLDSQGDQELIIVSNPDSDNQRVLRLPLSYLTSGGPMSVETDDTAFITSTDGFLLFADKGLNAVYKLSRNAFSPGTAFTAADGGPFVGTLDFTTGVVTPIVTGLNGPGGMIFVDTSKHDRDDHRDRDRDECHDRDWDSH
;
A
#
# COMPACT_ATOMS: atom_id res chain seq x y z
N MET A 1 19.34 -76.36 -26.48
CA MET A 1 19.35 -75.06 -25.73
C MET A 1 18.49 -74.06 -26.50
N ARG A 2 17.27 -73.80 -26.05
CA ARG A 2 16.35 -72.83 -26.67
C ARG A 2 16.41 -71.53 -25.85
N LYS A 3 16.82 -70.44 -26.51
CA LYS A 3 16.78 -69.09 -25.92
C LYS A 3 15.37 -68.52 -25.97
N VAL A 4 14.78 -68.20 -24.84
CA VAL A 4 13.49 -67.49 -24.73
C VAL A 4 13.78 -66.04 -24.62
N THR A 5 13.38 -65.27 -25.65
CA THR A 5 13.44 -63.79 -25.63
C THR A 5 12.20 -63.26 -24.99
N ARG A 6 12.30 -62.60 -23.84
CA ARG A 6 11.18 -61.88 -23.20
C ARG A 6 11.09 -60.46 -23.76
N PHE A 7 9.97 -60.16 -24.42
CA PHE A 7 9.62 -58.79 -24.76
C PHE A 7 8.95 -58.11 -23.54
N VAL A 8 9.50 -57.01 -23.08
CA VAL A 8 8.89 -56.14 -22.07
C VAL A 8 8.16 -55.05 -22.83
N PHE A 9 6.84 -55.06 -22.76
CA PHE A 9 6.01 -53.95 -23.22
C PHE A 9 5.96 -52.88 -22.11
N ALA A 10 6.54 -51.70 -22.35
CA ALA A 10 6.36 -50.54 -21.52
C ALA A 10 5.05 -49.83 -21.90
N LEU A 11 4.07 -49.88 -21.01
CA LEU A 11 2.81 -49.17 -21.15
C LEU A 11 3.04 -47.70 -20.67
N ALA A 12 3.12 -46.77 -21.60
CA ALA A 12 3.16 -45.32 -21.28
C ALA A 12 1.75 -44.87 -20.94
N VAL A 13 1.47 -44.62 -19.67
CA VAL A 13 0.23 -43.99 -19.22
C VAL A 13 0.39 -42.48 -19.40
N LEU A 14 -0.27 -41.96 -20.43
CA LEU A 14 -0.38 -40.51 -20.68
C LEU A 14 -1.48 -39.96 -19.75
N THR A 15 -1.08 -39.39 -18.59
CA THR A 15 -2.00 -38.65 -17.74
C THR A 15 -2.26 -37.27 -18.36
N ILE A 16 -3.36 -37.09 -19.02
CA ILE A 16 -3.87 -35.79 -19.43
C ILE A 16 -4.46 -35.15 -18.16
N SER A 17 -3.70 -34.31 -17.52
CA SER A 17 -4.22 -33.38 -16.48
C SER A 17 -5.05 -32.31 -17.19
N GLY A 18 -6.34 -32.56 -17.34
CA GLY A 18 -7.29 -31.54 -17.76
C GLY A 18 -7.38 -30.48 -16.65
N MET A 19 -6.76 -29.36 -16.85
CA MET A 19 -7.11 -28.15 -16.09
C MET A 19 -8.55 -27.81 -16.42
N ILE A 20 -9.47 -28.11 -15.51
CA ILE A 20 -10.83 -27.55 -15.55
C ILE A 20 -10.61 -26.06 -15.18
N ALA A 21 -10.52 -25.21 -16.20
CA ALA A 21 -10.67 -23.77 -16.01
C ALA A 21 -12.09 -23.57 -15.46
N GLY A 22 -12.19 -23.25 -14.16
CA GLY A 22 -13.44 -22.77 -13.58
C GLY A 22 -13.90 -21.52 -14.36
N PRO A 23 -15.20 -21.18 -14.32
CA PRO A 23 -15.67 -19.96 -14.96
C PRO A 23 -14.86 -18.79 -14.41
N ALA A 24 -14.16 -18.07 -15.28
CA ALA A 24 -13.52 -16.81 -14.94
C ALA A 24 -14.66 -15.82 -14.63
N PHE A 25 -14.99 -15.65 -13.36
CA PHE A 25 -15.84 -14.54 -12.93
C PHE A 25 -15.01 -13.29 -13.18
N GLY A 26 -15.45 -12.45 -14.13
CA GLY A 26 -14.84 -11.15 -14.37
C GLY A 26 -15.00 -10.26 -13.11
N GLN A 27 -14.12 -9.28 -12.96
CA GLN A 27 -14.19 -8.30 -11.87
C GLN A 27 -15.54 -7.55 -11.97
N THR A 28 -16.25 -7.45 -10.86
CA THR A 28 -17.57 -6.81 -10.81
C THR A 28 -17.66 -5.83 -9.66
N ALA A 29 -18.35 -4.71 -9.92
CA ALA A 29 -18.69 -3.74 -8.88
C ALA A 29 -20.21 -3.76 -8.61
N VAL A 30 -20.55 -3.59 -7.32
CA VAL A 30 -21.97 -3.43 -6.89
C VAL A 30 -22.48 -2.07 -7.32
N ALA A 31 -23.69 -2.00 -7.91
CA ALA A 31 -24.32 -0.72 -8.22
C ALA A 31 -24.47 0.15 -6.95
N PRO A 32 -24.24 1.48 -6.99
CA PRO A 32 -24.10 2.32 -8.20
C PRO A 32 -22.65 2.51 -8.69
N TYR A 33 -21.70 1.71 -8.21
CA TYR A 33 -20.31 1.81 -8.62
C TYR A 33 -20.08 1.23 -10.01
N GLN A 34 -19.13 1.80 -10.72
CA GLN A 34 -18.66 1.36 -12.03
C GLN A 34 -17.16 1.08 -11.96
N LEU A 35 -16.76 -0.11 -12.40
CA LEU A 35 -15.37 -0.55 -12.44
C LEU A 35 -14.88 -0.55 -13.89
N THR A 36 -13.70 0.02 -14.11
CA THR A 36 -13.00 -0.04 -15.39
C THR A 36 -11.51 -0.32 -15.15
N VAL A 37 -10.84 -0.94 -16.11
CA VAL A 37 -9.39 -1.02 -16.09
C VAL A 37 -8.85 0.37 -16.41
N PHE A 38 -8.04 0.93 -15.53
CA PHE A 38 -7.29 2.18 -15.75
C PHE A 38 -6.06 1.90 -16.62
N ALA A 39 -5.21 0.96 -16.19
CA ALA A 39 -4.04 0.52 -16.93
C ALA A 39 -3.77 -0.97 -16.68
N LYS A 40 -3.23 -1.66 -17.67
CA LYS A 40 -2.60 -2.96 -17.47
C LYS A 40 -1.10 -2.77 -17.29
N ALA A 41 -0.46 -3.69 -16.57
CA ALA A 41 0.99 -3.69 -16.44
C ALA A 41 1.64 -3.65 -17.84
N PRO A 42 2.61 -2.77 -18.08
CA PRO A 42 3.40 -2.79 -19.29
C PRO A 42 4.09 -4.13 -19.51
N THR A 43 4.40 -4.46 -20.76
CA THR A 43 5.07 -5.73 -21.09
C THR A 43 6.38 -5.87 -20.32
N GLY A 44 6.52 -6.96 -19.58
CA GLY A 44 7.71 -7.28 -18.78
C GLY A 44 7.63 -6.80 -17.34
N LEU A 45 6.57 -6.07 -16.95
CA LEU A 45 6.30 -5.69 -15.57
C LEU A 45 5.15 -6.50 -14.97
N SER A 46 5.16 -6.66 -13.66
CA SER A 46 4.16 -7.42 -12.93
C SER A 46 4.00 -6.94 -11.49
N ALA A 47 2.95 -7.42 -10.84
CA ALA A 47 2.64 -7.11 -9.45
C ALA A 47 2.60 -5.59 -9.20
N PRO A 48 1.67 -4.83 -9.81
CA PRO A 48 1.42 -3.44 -9.41
C PRO A 48 0.97 -3.43 -7.96
N ASP A 49 1.53 -2.51 -7.19
CA ASP A 49 1.27 -2.37 -5.78
C ASP A 49 0.86 -0.94 -5.43
N SER A 50 1.76 -0.12 -4.93
CA SER A 50 1.43 1.26 -4.54
C SER A 50 1.02 2.15 -5.70
N VAL A 51 0.10 3.09 -5.42
CA VAL A 51 -0.39 4.09 -6.37
C VAL A 51 -0.29 5.48 -5.76
N ALA A 52 0.35 6.41 -6.46
CA ALA A 52 0.42 7.82 -6.11
C ALA A 52 -0.07 8.71 -7.27
N VAL A 53 -0.55 9.92 -6.96
CA VAL A 53 -1.08 10.86 -7.96
C VAL A 53 -0.55 12.25 -7.71
N LEU A 54 -0.09 12.91 -8.79
CA LEU A 54 0.29 14.32 -8.79
C LEU A 54 -0.30 14.99 -10.04
N GLY A 55 -1.17 15.99 -9.84
CA GLY A 55 -1.83 16.67 -10.94
C GLY A 55 -2.65 15.70 -11.81
N ASP A 56 -2.33 15.62 -13.08
CA ASP A 56 -2.94 14.73 -14.07
C ASP A 56 -2.10 13.45 -14.37
N HIS A 57 -1.15 13.13 -13.49
CA HIS A 57 -0.28 11.97 -13.60
C HIS A 57 -0.52 10.97 -12.46
N VAL A 58 -0.49 9.68 -12.80
CA VAL A 58 -0.60 8.55 -11.89
C VAL A 58 0.71 7.77 -11.92
N PHE A 59 1.24 7.45 -10.75
CA PHE A 59 2.48 6.68 -10.58
C PHE A 59 2.14 5.36 -9.91
N VAL A 60 2.64 4.28 -10.48
CA VAL A 60 2.37 2.91 -10.00
C VAL A 60 3.69 2.19 -9.79
N GLY A 61 3.90 1.68 -8.58
CA GLY A 61 5.02 0.80 -8.26
C GLY A 61 4.74 -0.62 -8.75
N TYR A 62 5.76 -1.28 -9.30
CA TYR A 62 5.71 -2.67 -9.76
C TYR A 62 6.79 -3.47 -9.03
N GLY A 63 6.40 -4.37 -8.14
CA GLY A 63 7.32 -5.23 -7.39
C GLY A 63 8.01 -6.28 -8.26
N ASP A 64 7.46 -6.59 -9.43
CA ASP A 64 8.00 -7.51 -10.45
C ASP A 64 8.32 -8.92 -9.94
N GLY A 65 7.74 -9.31 -8.79
CA GLY A 65 8.02 -10.59 -8.13
C GLY A 65 9.40 -10.68 -7.51
N HIS A 66 10.07 -9.55 -7.27
CA HIS A 66 11.32 -9.47 -6.53
C HIS A 66 11.10 -9.75 -5.05
N LEU A 67 12.19 -10.14 -4.35
CA LEU A 67 12.08 -10.45 -2.93
C LEU A 67 11.89 -9.17 -2.10
N PRO A 68 10.90 -9.16 -1.17
CA PRO A 68 10.59 -7.97 -0.37
C PRO A 68 11.70 -7.57 0.62
N ASP A 69 12.67 -8.46 0.88
CA ASP A 69 13.86 -8.16 1.69
C ASP A 69 15.03 -7.59 0.87
N GLY A 70 14.88 -7.45 -0.46
CA GLY A 70 15.91 -6.97 -1.38
C GLY A 70 17.14 -7.88 -1.51
N SER A 71 17.09 -9.10 -1.00
CA SER A 71 18.26 -10.02 -0.99
C SER A 71 18.61 -10.55 -2.38
N ASP A 72 17.71 -10.48 -3.35
CA ASP A 72 17.95 -10.84 -4.75
C ASP A 72 18.78 -9.79 -5.50
N GLY A 73 18.89 -8.56 -4.97
CA GLY A 73 19.67 -7.46 -5.56
C GLY A 73 19.08 -6.94 -6.87
N LEU A 74 17.81 -7.20 -7.14
CA LEU A 74 17.13 -6.77 -8.35
C LEU A 74 16.55 -5.35 -8.19
N SER A 75 15.94 -4.82 -9.24
CA SER A 75 15.37 -3.48 -9.28
C SER A 75 13.93 -3.51 -9.77
N SER A 76 13.07 -2.82 -9.06
CA SER A 76 11.67 -2.61 -9.43
C SER A 76 11.51 -1.43 -10.40
N GLN A 77 10.29 -1.25 -10.87
CA GLN A 77 9.91 -0.18 -11.78
C GLN A 77 8.76 0.64 -11.19
N ILE A 78 8.84 1.97 -11.32
CA ILE A 78 7.71 2.86 -11.11
C ILE A 78 7.31 3.41 -12.46
N VAL A 79 6.06 3.24 -12.85
CA VAL A 79 5.55 3.71 -14.14
C VAL A 79 4.66 4.92 -13.93
N GLU A 80 4.97 5.97 -14.68
CA GLU A 80 4.18 7.18 -14.78
C GLU A 80 3.18 7.06 -15.92
N TYR A 81 1.91 7.31 -15.63
CA TYR A 81 0.80 7.31 -16.57
C TYR A 81 0.10 8.66 -16.60
N ARG A 82 -0.51 9.01 -17.73
CA ARG A 82 -1.55 10.04 -17.79
C ARG A 82 -2.86 9.51 -17.23
N MET A 83 -3.81 10.41 -16.97
CA MET A 83 -5.15 10.03 -16.48
C MET A 83 -5.96 9.17 -17.45
N ASP A 84 -5.52 9.02 -18.70
CA ASP A 84 -6.12 8.10 -19.69
C ASP A 84 -5.48 6.69 -19.68
N GLY A 85 -4.52 6.45 -18.78
CA GLY A 85 -3.80 5.19 -18.66
C GLY A 85 -2.63 5.01 -19.64
N SER A 86 -2.31 6.02 -20.45
CA SER A 86 -1.15 5.96 -21.34
C SER A 86 0.16 6.18 -20.58
N VAL A 87 1.18 5.35 -20.86
CA VAL A 87 2.51 5.43 -20.23
C VAL A 87 3.23 6.71 -20.68
N VAL A 88 3.80 7.42 -19.72
CA VAL A 88 4.64 8.62 -19.94
C VAL A 88 6.11 8.27 -19.77
N TYR A 89 6.46 7.68 -18.62
CA TYR A 89 7.84 7.38 -18.26
C TYR A 89 7.93 6.15 -17.37
N THR A 90 9.12 5.56 -17.25
CA THR A 90 9.40 4.45 -16.34
C THR A 90 10.68 4.72 -15.58
N TYR A 91 10.59 4.71 -14.26
CA TYR A 91 11.71 4.88 -13.33
C TYR A 91 12.17 3.52 -12.84
N THR A 92 13.46 3.21 -12.95
CA THR A 92 14.04 2.04 -12.31
C THR A 92 14.52 2.42 -10.92
N VAL A 93 14.10 1.69 -9.90
CA VAL A 93 14.50 1.87 -8.49
C VAL A 93 15.14 0.60 -7.95
N VAL A 94 16.09 0.74 -7.02
CA VAL A 94 16.84 -0.39 -6.47
C VAL A 94 16.03 -1.09 -5.40
N GLY A 95 15.82 -2.39 -5.56
CA GLY A 95 15.06 -3.22 -4.63
C GLY A 95 13.61 -3.41 -5.03
N HIS A 96 12.85 -4.07 -4.17
CA HIS A 96 11.40 -4.25 -4.28
C HIS A 96 10.71 -2.95 -3.90
N ASN A 97 9.96 -2.34 -4.82
CA ASN A 97 9.18 -1.13 -4.51
C ASN A 97 7.88 -1.49 -3.82
N ASP A 98 7.60 -0.77 -2.76
CA ASP A 98 6.37 -0.84 -2.02
C ASP A 98 5.79 0.56 -1.82
N GLY A 99 5.95 1.21 -0.66
CA GLY A 99 5.35 2.52 -0.37
C GLY A 99 5.70 3.62 -1.38
N LEU A 100 4.69 4.37 -1.81
CA LEU A 100 4.83 5.41 -2.84
C LEU A 100 3.96 6.62 -2.52
N LYS A 101 4.54 7.77 -2.15
CA LYS A 101 3.80 8.99 -1.82
C LYS A 101 4.51 10.25 -2.35
N PHE A 102 3.73 11.26 -2.72
CA PHE A 102 4.25 12.59 -3.00
C PHE A 102 4.36 13.43 -1.73
N ASP A 103 5.52 14.07 -1.54
CA ASP A 103 5.66 15.12 -0.56
C ASP A 103 4.83 16.34 -1.00
N PRO A 104 3.82 16.75 -0.22
CA PRO A 104 2.93 17.84 -0.61
C PRO A 104 3.62 19.22 -0.66
N SER A 105 4.81 19.36 -0.02
CA SER A 105 5.55 20.61 0.00
C SER A 105 6.54 20.76 -1.15
N THR A 106 7.18 19.69 -1.55
CA THR A 106 8.22 19.70 -2.60
C THR A 106 7.76 19.12 -3.93
N HIS A 107 6.62 18.41 -3.94
CA HIS A 107 6.12 17.63 -5.08
C HIS A 107 7.09 16.53 -5.56
N LEU A 108 8.05 16.15 -4.73
CA LEU A 108 8.93 15.03 -5.01
C LEU A 108 8.25 13.71 -4.65
N LEU A 109 8.45 12.69 -5.49
CA LEU A 109 7.93 11.36 -5.23
C LEU A 109 8.91 10.60 -4.34
N TRP A 110 8.43 10.16 -3.18
CA TRP A 110 9.15 9.30 -2.26
C TRP A 110 8.73 7.86 -2.48
N ALA A 111 9.69 6.99 -2.70
CA ALA A 111 9.51 5.57 -2.98
C ALA A 111 10.33 4.74 -1.99
N LEU A 112 9.64 4.03 -1.09
CA LEU A 112 10.26 3.05 -0.20
C LEU A 112 10.51 1.74 -0.93
N GLN A 113 11.55 1.04 -0.51
CA GLN A 113 11.98 -0.22 -1.08
C GLN A 113 12.32 -1.20 0.03
N ASN A 114 12.03 -2.47 -0.22
CA ASN A 114 12.42 -3.60 0.63
C ASN A 114 11.76 -3.56 2.01
N GLU A 115 10.48 -3.81 2.04
CA GLU A 115 9.62 -3.78 3.23
C GLU A 115 10.05 -4.74 4.35
N ASP A 116 10.64 -5.89 4.00
CA ASP A 116 11.02 -6.93 4.97
C ASP A 116 12.41 -6.74 5.59
N ALA A 117 13.37 -6.18 4.84
CA ALA A 117 14.74 -5.89 5.31
C ALA A 117 15.50 -5.02 4.32
N ASN A 118 16.71 -4.55 4.67
CA ASN A 118 17.58 -3.78 3.76
C ASN A 118 16.88 -2.55 3.14
N ALA A 119 15.99 -1.92 3.90
CA ALA A 119 15.18 -0.79 3.44
C ALA A 119 16.03 0.34 2.86
N ASN A 120 15.54 0.95 1.79
CA ASN A 120 16.08 2.19 1.25
C ASN A 120 14.94 3.08 0.74
N LEU A 121 15.26 4.35 0.49
CA LEU A 121 14.33 5.34 -0.02
C LEU A 121 14.91 5.94 -1.29
N VAL A 122 14.12 5.96 -2.36
CA VAL A 122 14.45 6.71 -3.58
C VAL A 122 13.53 7.92 -3.66
N ILE A 123 14.10 9.11 -3.73
CA ILE A 123 13.34 10.34 -3.97
C ILE A 123 13.51 10.74 -5.44
N ILE A 124 12.40 11.01 -6.10
CA ILE A 124 12.34 11.24 -7.55
C ILE A 124 11.76 12.63 -7.82
N ASN A 125 12.48 13.43 -8.57
CA ASN A 125 11.93 14.61 -9.21
C ASN A 125 11.31 14.17 -10.55
N THR A 126 9.99 14.19 -10.65
CA THR A 126 9.28 13.70 -11.83
C THR A 126 9.36 14.64 -13.03
N GLU A 127 9.68 15.92 -12.84
CA GLU A 127 9.87 16.90 -13.91
C GLU A 127 11.23 16.73 -14.60
N THR A 128 12.30 16.47 -13.80
CA THR A 128 13.68 16.32 -14.31
C THR A 128 14.08 14.87 -14.50
N HIS A 129 13.31 13.91 -13.98
CA HIS A 129 13.59 12.49 -13.89
C HIS A 129 14.82 12.14 -13.03
N GLU A 130 15.28 13.08 -12.22
CA GLU A 130 16.40 12.91 -11.30
C GLU A 130 15.97 12.02 -10.12
N ARG A 131 16.87 11.12 -9.71
CA ARG A 131 16.63 10.17 -8.61
C ARG A 131 17.78 10.25 -7.62
N LYS A 132 17.46 10.33 -6.34
CA LYS A 132 18.45 10.31 -5.26
C LYS A 132 18.13 9.16 -4.32
N LEU A 133 19.13 8.31 -4.09
CA LEU A 133 19.05 7.18 -3.17
C LEU A 133 19.45 7.62 -1.76
N PHE A 134 18.64 7.24 -0.80
CA PHE A 134 18.90 7.39 0.63
C PHE A 134 18.88 6.01 1.29
N THR A 135 19.73 5.82 2.27
CA THR A 135 19.81 4.57 3.04
C THR A 135 19.34 4.79 4.47
N PHE A 136 18.79 3.75 5.06
CA PHE A 136 18.52 3.72 6.49
C PHE A 136 19.74 3.19 7.25
N GLY A 137 19.87 3.60 8.52
CA GLY A 137 20.74 2.90 9.47
C GLY A 137 20.16 1.52 9.84
N PRO A 138 20.77 0.81 10.79
CA PRO A 138 20.17 -0.41 11.34
C PRO A 138 18.76 -0.11 11.85
N THR A 139 17.78 -0.89 11.38
CA THR A 139 16.37 -0.67 11.73
C THR A 139 16.12 -0.98 13.21
N LEU A 140 15.30 -0.18 13.87
CA LEU A 140 15.05 -0.29 15.31
C LEU A 140 14.24 -1.53 15.69
N HIS A 141 13.49 -2.11 14.75
CA HIS A 141 12.66 -3.30 14.90
C HIS A 141 13.27 -4.56 14.27
N GLY A 142 14.31 -4.39 13.44
CA GLY A 142 15.03 -5.50 12.79
C GLY A 142 14.47 -5.96 11.45
N GLY A 143 13.36 -5.37 10.99
CA GLY A 143 12.74 -5.57 9.68
C GLY A 143 13.08 -4.46 8.68
N GLY A 144 12.14 -4.14 7.80
CA GLY A 144 12.23 -3.07 6.82
C GLY A 144 11.23 -1.94 7.07
N TYR A 145 10.93 -1.18 6.03
CA TYR A 145 9.98 -0.08 6.05
C TYR A 145 9.10 -0.19 4.81
N ASP A 146 7.79 -0.19 5.01
CA ASP A 146 6.80 -0.49 4.01
C ASP A 146 6.27 0.78 3.34
N ASP A 147 5.40 1.54 4.01
CA ASP A 147 4.76 2.74 3.46
C ASP A 147 5.05 3.97 4.30
N LEU A 148 4.70 5.12 3.75
CA LEU A 148 4.93 6.42 4.40
C LEU A 148 3.73 7.36 4.24
N VAL A 149 3.61 8.31 5.16
CA VAL A 149 2.62 9.39 5.06
C VAL A 149 3.20 10.72 5.51
N PHE A 150 2.85 11.78 4.80
CA PHE A 150 3.20 13.16 5.15
C PHE A 150 2.09 13.78 6.00
N ARG A 151 2.44 14.33 7.17
CA ARG A 151 1.53 15.06 8.05
C ARG A 151 2.18 16.38 8.50
N GLY A 152 1.76 17.49 7.91
CA GLY A 152 2.48 18.75 8.02
C GLY A 152 3.91 18.57 7.52
N CYS A 153 4.89 19.04 8.28
CA CYS A 153 6.31 18.92 7.94
C CYS A 153 6.95 17.59 8.37
N LYS A 154 6.18 16.64 8.92
CA LYS A 154 6.70 15.35 9.36
C LYS A 154 6.37 14.25 8.37
N VAL A 155 7.28 13.27 8.27
CA VAL A 155 7.09 12.02 7.56
C VAL A 155 6.98 10.91 8.60
N TYR A 156 5.98 10.06 8.46
CA TYR A 156 5.81 8.86 9.27
C TYR A 156 5.91 7.65 8.36
N ILE A 157 6.52 6.58 8.86
CA ILE A 157 6.82 5.37 8.10
C ILE A 157 6.39 4.17 8.94
N SER A 158 5.72 3.18 8.33
CA SER A 158 5.43 1.88 8.92
C SER A 158 6.70 1.04 9.03
N ALA A 159 6.85 0.37 10.18
CA ALA A 159 8.03 -0.42 10.49
C ALA A 159 7.66 -1.91 10.43
N SER A 160 7.77 -2.47 9.22
CA SER A 160 7.30 -3.80 8.85
C SER A 160 8.24 -4.93 9.28
N ASN A 161 7.69 -6.14 9.38
CA ASN A 161 8.39 -7.40 9.60
C ASN A 161 9.39 -7.39 10.76
N PRO A 162 8.95 -7.08 12.01
CA PRO A 162 9.86 -7.00 13.17
C PRO A 162 10.51 -8.34 13.47
N ALA A 163 11.80 -8.31 13.86
CA ALA A 163 12.57 -9.51 14.17
C ALA A 163 12.09 -10.26 15.42
N ASN A 164 11.28 -9.62 16.27
CA ASN A 164 10.81 -10.19 17.54
C ASN A 164 9.30 -10.36 17.56
N ASN A 165 8.84 -11.47 18.13
CA ASN A 165 7.44 -11.69 18.48
C ASN A 165 7.35 -12.05 19.99
N PRO A 166 6.76 -11.20 20.86
CA PRO A 166 6.09 -9.93 20.53
C PRO A 166 7.05 -8.84 20.02
N ASN A 167 6.49 -7.90 19.21
CA ASN A 167 7.25 -6.79 18.65
C ASN A 167 7.68 -5.80 19.75
N THR A 168 8.94 -5.84 20.12
CA THR A 168 9.54 -4.92 21.12
C THR A 168 10.14 -3.65 20.50
N GLY A 169 10.13 -3.54 19.16
CA GLY A 169 10.52 -2.36 18.41
C GLY A 169 9.35 -1.43 18.11
N PRO A 170 9.55 -0.39 17.30
CA PRO A 170 8.46 0.46 16.83
C PRO A 170 7.59 -0.25 15.77
N GLY A 171 6.29 0.12 15.69
CA GLY A 171 5.40 -0.14 14.57
C GLY A 171 5.28 1.07 13.63
N ILE A 172 5.53 2.30 14.16
CA ILE A 172 5.62 3.53 13.36
C ILE A 172 6.84 4.31 13.82
N VAL A 173 7.57 4.86 12.86
CA VAL A 173 8.67 5.80 13.09
C VAL A 173 8.37 7.15 12.40
N SER A 174 8.95 8.24 12.90
CA SER A 174 9.10 9.48 12.12
C SER A 174 10.46 9.49 11.44
N ALA A 175 10.54 10.16 10.28
CA ALA A 175 11.75 10.19 9.48
C ALA A 175 12.16 11.62 9.11
N ARG A 176 13.47 11.84 8.98
CA ARG A 176 14.07 13.05 8.42
C ARG A 176 15.30 12.70 7.58
N LEU A 177 15.60 13.54 6.59
CA LEU A 177 16.78 13.36 5.76
C LEU A 177 18.02 14.02 6.41
N GLU A 178 19.12 13.28 6.49
CA GLU A 178 20.42 13.76 6.97
C GLU A 178 21.50 13.38 5.95
N GLY A 179 21.83 14.29 5.04
CA GLY A 179 22.70 13.98 3.91
C GLY A 179 22.08 12.90 3.01
N ASN A 180 22.70 11.72 2.95
CA ASN A 180 22.16 10.55 2.22
C ASN A 180 21.53 9.49 3.15
N LEU A 181 21.32 9.83 4.42
CA LEU A 181 20.73 8.96 5.42
C LEU A 181 19.28 9.37 5.71
N VAL A 182 18.40 8.39 5.88
CA VAL A 182 17.10 8.59 6.52
C VAL A 182 17.26 8.29 8.01
N ALA A 183 17.28 9.35 8.83
CA ALA A 183 17.29 9.21 10.27
C ALA A 183 15.86 9.00 10.77
N VAL A 184 15.65 8.01 11.66
CA VAL A 184 14.32 7.64 12.16
C VAL A 184 14.26 7.71 13.68
N GLU A 185 13.07 8.08 14.20
CA GLU A 185 12.76 8.10 15.63
C GLU A 185 11.45 7.34 15.90
N PRO A 186 11.34 6.54 17.00
CA PRO A 186 10.12 5.81 17.32
C PRO A 186 8.94 6.74 17.61
N VAL A 187 7.77 6.42 17.09
CA VAL A 187 6.50 7.14 17.30
C VAL A 187 5.48 6.26 18.01
N LEU A 188 5.30 5.03 17.53
CA LEU A 188 4.41 4.04 18.11
C LEU A 188 5.22 2.76 18.39
N ALA A 189 5.24 2.31 19.64
CA ALA A 189 5.81 1.01 19.96
C ALA A 189 4.92 -0.12 19.41
N GLY A 190 5.53 -1.19 18.87
CA GLY A 190 4.81 -2.34 18.35
C GLY A 190 3.96 -3.07 19.39
N GLU A 191 4.30 -2.94 20.70
CA GLU A 191 3.54 -3.45 21.84
C GLU A 191 2.86 -2.34 22.67
N ALA A 192 2.51 -1.20 22.06
CA ALA A 192 1.84 -0.09 22.75
C ALA A 192 0.48 -0.52 23.34
N ASN A 193 0.02 0.24 24.34
CA ASN A 193 -1.37 0.13 24.78
C ASN A 193 -2.28 0.89 23.83
N ALA A 194 -3.40 0.29 23.44
CA ALA A 194 -4.44 0.88 22.61
C ALA A 194 -5.82 0.69 23.23
N ILE A 195 -6.77 1.55 22.85
CA ILE A 195 -8.19 1.33 23.15
C ILE A 195 -8.78 0.54 21.98
N ASP A 196 -9.32 -0.63 22.26
CA ASP A 196 -10.04 -1.46 21.29
C ASP A 196 -11.42 -0.86 21.02
N ILE A 197 -11.67 -0.35 19.82
CA ILE A 197 -12.88 0.41 19.48
C ILE A 197 -14.17 -0.37 19.78
N PRO A 198 -14.32 -1.65 19.36
CA PRO A 198 -15.56 -2.40 19.60
C PRO A 198 -15.87 -2.67 21.08
N THR A 199 -14.87 -2.75 21.95
CA THR A 199 -15.05 -3.17 23.34
C THR A 199 -14.78 -2.06 24.36
N ASP A 200 -14.21 -0.93 23.93
CA ASP A 200 -13.71 0.18 24.79
C ASP A 200 -12.69 -0.28 25.84
N ALA A 201 -12.08 -1.43 25.64
CA ALA A 201 -11.09 -1.98 26.56
C ALA A 201 -9.68 -1.53 26.17
N THR A 202 -8.84 -1.31 27.19
CA THR A 202 -7.40 -1.14 26.94
C THR A 202 -6.78 -2.51 26.68
N ILE A 203 -6.12 -2.63 25.54
CA ILE A 203 -5.38 -3.83 25.13
C ILE A 203 -3.92 -3.50 24.89
N LYS A 204 -3.07 -4.51 24.86
CA LYS A 204 -1.70 -4.41 24.40
C LYS A 204 -1.62 -4.88 22.96
N LEU A 205 -1.05 -4.05 22.08
CA LEU A 205 -0.79 -4.39 20.69
C LEU A 205 0.34 -5.42 20.57
N ASN A 206 0.43 -6.06 19.43
CA ASN A 206 1.57 -6.85 19.00
C ASN A 206 1.68 -6.78 17.47
N LEU A 207 2.13 -5.62 16.98
CA LEU A 207 2.18 -5.33 15.54
C LEU A 207 3.30 -6.15 14.88
N GLN A 208 2.92 -7.15 14.11
CA GLN A 208 3.85 -8.05 13.42
C GLN A 208 4.01 -7.69 11.94
N ASP A 209 3.01 -6.98 11.40
CA ASP A 209 2.97 -6.62 9.99
C ASP A 209 2.40 -5.20 9.78
N PRO A 210 3.07 -4.17 10.34
CA PRO A 210 2.77 -2.77 10.00
C PRO A 210 3.05 -2.51 8.53
N ASP A 211 2.01 -2.29 7.75
CA ASP A 211 2.03 -2.18 6.31
C ASP A 211 1.68 -0.75 5.87
N SER A 212 0.62 -0.53 5.13
CA SER A 212 0.27 0.73 4.52
C SER A 212 -0.16 1.81 5.50
N MET A 213 0.07 3.07 5.13
CA MET A 213 -0.27 4.23 5.95
C MET A 213 -1.07 5.29 5.18
N THR A 214 -2.06 5.86 5.86
CA THR A 214 -2.82 7.01 5.35
C THR A 214 -3.17 7.99 6.46
N LEU A 215 -3.80 9.12 6.10
CA LEU A 215 -4.43 10.04 7.05
C LEU A 215 -5.94 9.92 6.97
N ASP A 216 -6.60 9.88 8.14
CA ASP A 216 -8.04 10.07 8.18
C ASP A 216 -8.43 11.54 7.92
N PRO A 217 -9.72 11.87 7.72
CA PRO A 217 -10.16 13.24 7.49
C PRO A 217 -9.88 14.22 8.65
N LEU A 218 -9.53 13.73 9.83
CA LEU A 218 -9.13 14.54 11.00
C LEU A 218 -7.61 14.72 11.09
N GLY A 219 -6.85 14.08 10.18
CA GLY A 219 -5.39 14.12 10.15
C GLY A 219 -4.74 13.19 11.18
N ASN A 220 -5.44 12.16 11.67
CA ASN A 220 -4.82 11.09 12.44
C ASN A 220 -4.07 10.14 11.50
N LEU A 221 -2.98 9.54 11.99
CA LEU A 221 -2.34 8.44 11.27
C LEU A 221 -3.26 7.22 11.33
N VAL A 222 -3.45 6.56 10.20
CA VAL A 222 -4.11 5.27 10.08
C VAL A 222 -3.09 4.31 9.49
N LEU A 223 -2.76 3.28 10.25
CA LEU A 223 -1.86 2.19 9.87
C LEU A 223 -2.69 0.94 9.63
N ASP A 224 -2.60 0.37 8.46
CA ASP A 224 -3.01 -1.01 8.20
C ASP A 224 -1.93 -1.95 8.76
N SER A 225 -2.26 -2.78 9.75
CA SER A 225 -1.42 -3.89 10.19
C SER A 225 -1.97 -5.15 9.55
N GLN A 226 -1.46 -5.46 8.36
CA GLN A 226 -2.07 -6.39 7.40
C GLN A 226 -2.21 -7.78 7.99
N GLY A 227 -1.12 -8.42 8.35
CA GLY A 227 -1.13 -9.77 8.91
C GLY A 227 -1.78 -9.85 10.28
N ASP A 228 -1.90 -8.75 11.02
CA ASP A 228 -2.61 -8.65 12.31
C ASP A 228 -4.13 -8.42 12.12
N GLN A 229 -4.57 -8.11 10.90
CA GLN A 229 -5.98 -7.94 10.51
C GLN A 229 -6.67 -6.80 11.28
N GLU A 230 -5.96 -5.68 11.42
CA GLU A 230 -6.43 -4.54 12.20
C GLU A 230 -5.92 -3.20 11.67
N LEU A 231 -6.67 -2.14 11.94
CA LEU A 231 -6.20 -0.77 11.78
C LEU A 231 -5.79 -0.19 13.13
N ILE A 232 -4.70 0.56 13.10
CA ILE A 232 -4.25 1.35 14.24
C ILE A 232 -4.39 2.83 13.91
N ILE A 233 -5.19 3.54 14.71
CA ILE A 233 -5.41 4.97 14.54
C ILE A 233 -4.63 5.72 15.62
N VAL A 234 -3.71 6.60 15.21
CA VAL A 234 -2.88 7.39 16.12
C VAL A 234 -3.22 8.87 16.01
N SER A 235 -3.84 9.39 17.06
CA SER A 235 -4.10 10.82 17.19
C SER A 235 -2.97 11.50 17.92
N ASN A 236 -2.65 12.75 17.52
CA ASN A 236 -1.57 13.56 18.10
C ASN A 236 -0.23 12.80 18.18
N PRO A 237 0.25 12.19 17.08
CA PRO A 237 1.52 11.46 17.08
C PRO A 237 2.67 12.35 17.57
N ASP A 238 3.68 11.77 18.19
CA ASP A 238 4.85 12.44 18.76
C ASP A 238 4.54 13.50 19.84
N SER A 239 3.46 13.34 20.58
CA SER A 239 3.11 14.28 21.66
C SER A 239 2.76 13.55 22.95
N ASP A 240 2.83 14.27 24.06
CA ASP A 240 2.39 13.76 25.37
C ASP A 240 0.90 13.39 25.41
N ASN A 241 0.11 13.86 24.44
CA ASN A 241 -1.31 13.60 24.29
C ASN A 241 -1.60 12.56 23.19
N GLN A 242 -0.59 11.78 22.78
CA GLN A 242 -0.78 10.72 21.81
C GLN A 242 -1.82 9.72 22.30
N ARG A 243 -2.77 9.40 21.43
CA ARG A 243 -3.80 8.40 21.71
C ARG A 243 -3.81 7.36 20.61
N VAL A 244 -3.88 6.10 21.01
CA VAL A 244 -3.85 4.95 20.11
C VAL A 244 -5.17 4.21 20.22
N LEU A 245 -5.83 3.99 19.07
CA LEU A 245 -7.03 3.16 18.94
C LEU A 245 -6.69 1.96 18.05
N ARG A 246 -7.33 0.84 18.34
CA ARG A 246 -7.26 -0.38 17.55
C ARG A 246 -8.65 -0.71 17.01
N LEU A 247 -8.75 -1.03 15.72
CA LEU A 247 -9.97 -1.47 15.06
C LEU A 247 -9.70 -2.83 14.38
N PRO A 248 -10.16 -3.95 14.96
CA PRO A 248 -10.05 -5.26 14.32
C PRO A 248 -10.94 -5.31 13.08
N LEU A 249 -10.45 -5.91 11.99
CA LEU A 249 -11.13 -5.93 10.71
C LEU A 249 -11.81 -7.27 10.44
N SER A 250 -13.00 -7.21 9.87
CA SER A 250 -13.76 -8.40 9.47
C SER A 250 -14.69 -8.11 8.31
N TYR A 251 -15.15 -9.15 7.64
CA TYR A 251 -16.23 -9.09 6.66
C TYR A 251 -17.25 -10.20 6.91
N LEU A 252 -18.48 -10.00 6.46
CA LEU A 252 -19.55 -10.97 6.66
C LEU A 252 -19.56 -12.01 5.55
N THR A 253 -19.54 -13.29 5.95
CA THR A 253 -19.75 -14.45 5.08
C THR A 253 -21.04 -15.16 5.43
N SER A 254 -21.45 -16.15 4.62
CA SER A 254 -22.59 -17.01 4.95
C SER A 254 -22.39 -17.83 6.25
N GLY A 255 -21.15 -17.99 6.69
CA GLY A 255 -20.79 -18.69 7.93
C GLY A 255 -20.65 -17.75 9.15
N GLY A 256 -20.80 -16.44 8.97
CA GLY A 256 -20.60 -15.41 10.00
C GLY A 256 -19.43 -14.48 9.69
N PRO A 257 -19.05 -13.61 10.63
CA PRO A 257 -17.92 -12.72 10.45
C PRO A 257 -16.61 -13.51 10.37
N MET A 258 -15.74 -13.09 9.43
CA MET A 258 -14.37 -13.59 9.28
C MET A 258 -13.42 -12.39 9.33
N SER A 259 -12.29 -12.54 9.98
CA SER A 259 -11.21 -11.55 9.93
C SER A 259 -10.71 -11.38 8.50
N VAL A 260 -10.20 -10.21 8.17
CA VAL A 260 -9.71 -9.88 6.84
C VAL A 260 -8.40 -9.12 6.93
N GLU A 261 -7.43 -9.56 6.17
CA GLU A 261 -6.20 -8.83 5.89
C GLU A 261 -6.51 -7.74 4.87
N THR A 262 -6.10 -6.51 5.19
CA THR A 262 -6.24 -5.37 4.29
C THR A 262 -4.85 -4.79 4.03
N ASP A 263 -4.63 -4.41 2.78
CA ASP A 263 -3.40 -3.76 2.33
C ASP A 263 -3.55 -2.24 2.53
N ASP A 264 -4.28 -1.55 1.69
CA ASP A 264 -4.41 -0.10 1.72
C ASP A 264 -5.82 0.37 2.13
N THR A 265 -5.86 1.50 2.83
CA THR A 265 -7.10 2.22 3.17
C THR A 265 -7.08 3.63 2.58
N ALA A 266 -8.14 4.02 1.86
CA ALA A 266 -8.30 5.35 1.29
C ALA A 266 -9.58 6.02 1.76
N PHE A 267 -9.49 7.32 2.08
CA PHE A 267 -10.65 8.14 2.46
C PHE A 267 -11.15 8.98 1.29
N ILE A 268 -12.45 9.01 1.14
CA ILE A 268 -13.12 9.90 0.18
C ILE A 268 -13.04 11.33 0.72
N THR A 269 -12.43 12.23 -0.04
CA THR A 269 -12.24 13.64 0.35
C THR A 269 -13.22 14.59 -0.27
N SER A 270 -13.90 14.20 -1.37
CA SER A 270 -14.90 15.02 -2.06
C SER A 270 -16.03 14.19 -2.67
N THR A 271 -17.09 14.85 -3.14
CA THR A 271 -18.18 14.19 -3.89
C THR A 271 -17.77 13.79 -5.29
N ASP A 272 -16.83 14.52 -5.87
CA ASP A 272 -16.41 14.37 -7.26
C ASP A 272 -15.00 13.75 -7.34
N GLY A 273 -14.90 12.59 -7.98
CA GLY A 273 -13.64 11.88 -8.07
C GLY A 273 -13.82 10.41 -8.40
N PHE A 274 -12.77 9.66 -8.18
CA PHE A 274 -12.73 8.21 -8.36
C PHE A 274 -11.64 7.59 -7.48
N LEU A 275 -11.77 6.30 -7.18
CA LEU A 275 -10.68 5.52 -6.59
C LEU A 275 -9.87 4.86 -7.69
N LEU A 276 -8.54 4.89 -7.53
CA LEU A 276 -7.61 3.98 -8.20
C LEU A 276 -7.14 2.96 -7.19
N PHE A 277 -7.00 1.72 -7.62
CA PHE A 277 -6.37 0.67 -6.83
C PHE A 277 -5.64 -0.34 -7.73
N ALA A 278 -4.55 -0.87 -7.23
CA ALA A 278 -3.76 -1.91 -7.88
C ALA A 278 -4.39 -3.29 -7.62
N ASP A 279 -4.10 -4.26 -8.50
CA ASP A 279 -4.33 -5.69 -8.28
C ASP A 279 -3.10 -6.46 -8.74
N LYS A 280 -2.33 -6.94 -7.76
CA LYS A 280 -1.05 -7.63 -7.97
C LYS A 280 -1.20 -8.85 -8.86
N GLY A 281 -2.21 -9.69 -8.61
CA GLY A 281 -2.40 -10.95 -9.31
C GLY A 281 -3.05 -10.83 -10.68
N LEU A 282 -3.80 -9.74 -10.95
CA LEU A 282 -4.38 -9.46 -12.26
C LEU A 282 -3.51 -8.56 -13.13
N ASN A 283 -2.38 -8.08 -12.60
CA ASN A 283 -1.45 -7.18 -13.27
C ASN A 283 -2.14 -5.95 -13.87
N ALA A 284 -3.00 -5.31 -13.09
CA ALA A 284 -3.80 -4.18 -13.56
C ALA A 284 -4.04 -3.16 -12.44
N VAL A 285 -4.21 -1.91 -12.84
CA VAL A 285 -4.76 -0.85 -11.99
C VAL A 285 -6.20 -0.61 -12.43
N TYR A 286 -7.10 -0.55 -11.47
CA TYR A 286 -8.52 -0.35 -11.69
C TYR A 286 -8.95 1.05 -11.26
N LYS A 287 -9.99 1.55 -11.94
CA LYS A 287 -10.69 2.79 -11.60
C LYS A 287 -12.12 2.44 -11.17
N LEU A 288 -12.45 2.80 -9.93
CA LEU A 288 -13.81 2.70 -9.39
C LEU A 288 -14.44 4.08 -9.34
N SER A 289 -15.56 4.26 -9.99
CA SER A 289 -16.28 5.53 -10.08
C SER A 289 -17.75 5.40 -9.70
N ARG A 290 -18.37 6.52 -9.35
CA ARG A 290 -19.82 6.67 -9.16
C ARG A 290 -20.21 8.14 -9.35
N ASN A 291 -21.54 8.41 -9.50
CA ASN A 291 -22.03 9.76 -9.77
C ASN A 291 -21.67 10.78 -8.68
N ALA A 292 -21.70 10.36 -7.40
CA ALA A 292 -21.30 11.19 -6.28
C ALA A 292 -20.83 10.29 -5.12
N PHE A 293 -19.62 10.50 -4.65
CA PHE A 293 -19.11 9.86 -3.45
C PHE A 293 -19.61 10.58 -2.18
N SER A 294 -19.45 9.91 -1.04
CA SER A 294 -19.76 10.51 0.26
C SER A 294 -18.43 10.81 0.97
N PRO A 295 -18.04 12.09 1.13
CA PRO A 295 -16.84 12.44 1.86
C PRO A 295 -16.81 11.84 3.26
N GLY A 296 -15.63 11.40 3.70
CA GLY A 296 -15.42 10.68 4.97
C GLY A 296 -15.63 9.16 4.89
N THR A 297 -16.20 8.63 3.79
CA THR A 297 -16.24 7.16 3.62
C THR A 297 -14.83 6.62 3.45
N ALA A 298 -14.51 5.54 4.16
CA ALA A 298 -13.29 4.77 3.95
C ALA A 298 -13.54 3.59 3.02
N PHE A 299 -12.59 3.35 2.14
CA PHE A 299 -12.48 2.13 1.33
C PHE A 299 -11.19 1.42 1.70
N THR A 300 -11.21 0.09 1.66
CA THR A 300 -10.01 -0.70 1.90
C THR A 300 -9.88 -1.82 0.87
N ALA A 301 -8.64 -2.13 0.50
CA ALA A 301 -8.26 -3.25 -0.34
C ALA A 301 -8.03 -4.47 0.54
N ALA A 302 -8.83 -5.52 0.36
CA ALA A 302 -8.69 -6.76 1.11
C ALA A 302 -7.83 -7.74 0.32
N ASP A 303 -6.53 -7.76 0.57
CA ASP A 303 -5.59 -8.67 -0.10
C ASP A 303 -5.83 -10.13 0.30
N GLY A 304 -6.01 -10.40 1.59
CA GLY A 304 -6.41 -11.72 2.09
C GLY A 304 -7.83 -12.16 1.68
N GLY A 305 -8.63 -11.23 1.11
CA GLY A 305 -9.92 -11.49 0.50
C GLY A 305 -9.98 -10.83 -0.89
N PRO A 306 -10.40 -11.49 -1.98
CA PRO A 306 -10.29 -10.94 -3.33
C PRO A 306 -11.30 -9.82 -3.61
N PHE A 307 -11.33 -8.76 -2.78
CA PHE A 307 -12.30 -7.66 -2.92
C PHE A 307 -11.75 -6.30 -2.47
N VAL A 308 -12.35 -5.23 -2.97
CA VAL A 308 -12.29 -3.88 -2.40
C VAL A 308 -13.64 -3.57 -1.78
N GLY A 309 -13.66 -3.02 -0.57
CA GLY A 309 -14.88 -2.75 0.18
C GLY A 309 -14.93 -1.40 0.87
N THR A 310 -16.12 -1.00 1.33
CA THR A 310 -16.28 0.13 2.26
C THR A 310 -16.05 -0.36 3.70
N LEU A 311 -15.33 0.42 4.48
CA LEU A 311 -15.00 0.12 5.87
C LEU A 311 -15.84 0.97 6.83
N ASP A 312 -16.48 0.31 7.79
CA ASP A 312 -17.13 0.97 8.93
C ASP A 312 -16.11 1.16 10.07
N PHE A 313 -15.70 2.40 10.30
CA PHE A 313 -14.73 2.78 11.32
C PHE A 313 -15.22 2.63 12.77
N THR A 314 -16.49 2.26 12.99
CA THR A 314 -17.02 1.99 14.33
C THR A 314 -17.04 0.52 14.69
N THR A 315 -17.13 -0.34 13.68
CA THR A 315 -17.27 -1.79 13.87
C THR A 315 -16.12 -2.62 13.27
N GLY A 316 -15.32 -2.04 12.38
CA GLY A 316 -14.29 -2.74 11.61
C GLY A 316 -14.85 -3.67 10.53
N VAL A 317 -16.14 -3.55 10.21
CA VAL A 317 -16.75 -4.39 9.17
C VAL A 317 -16.48 -3.82 7.80
N VAL A 318 -15.86 -4.63 6.94
CA VAL A 318 -15.64 -4.34 5.53
C VAL A 318 -16.78 -4.93 4.71
N THR A 319 -17.46 -4.08 3.94
CA THR A 319 -18.55 -4.51 3.04
C THR A 319 -18.02 -4.54 1.60
N PRO A 320 -17.92 -5.72 0.96
CA PRO A 320 -17.40 -5.85 -0.40
C PRO A 320 -18.20 -5.03 -1.42
N ILE A 321 -17.50 -4.23 -2.22
CA ILE A 321 -18.05 -3.40 -3.31
C ILE A 321 -17.55 -3.89 -4.67
N VAL A 322 -16.28 -4.31 -4.76
CA VAL A 322 -15.69 -4.90 -5.96
C VAL A 322 -15.23 -6.30 -5.61
N THR A 323 -15.58 -7.28 -6.44
CA THR A 323 -15.22 -8.69 -6.26
C THR A 323 -14.59 -9.29 -7.51
N GLY A 324 -14.00 -10.47 -7.39
CA GLY A 324 -13.32 -11.16 -8.48
C GLY A 324 -11.91 -10.64 -8.73
N LEU A 325 -11.31 -10.00 -7.73
CA LEU A 325 -9.92 -9.53 -7.70
C LEU A 325 -8.96 -10.67 -7.33
N ASN A 326 -7.65 -10.40 -7.40
CA ASN A 326 -6.60 -11.37 -7.07
C ASN A 326 -5.38 -10.66 -6.44
N GLY A 327 -5.50 -10.22 -5.20
CA GLY A 327 -4.51 -9.40 -4.49
C GLY A 327 -4.67 -7.91 -4.78
N PRO A 328 -5.83 -7.31 -4.40
CA PRO A 328 -5.99 -5.87 -4.47
C PRO A 328 -5.15 -5.21 -3.38
N GLY A 329 -4.37 -4.21 -3.77
CA GLY A 329 -3.51 -3.41 -2.91
C GLY A 329 -3.58 -1.94 -3.26
N GLY A 330 -2.57 -1.18 -2.99
CA GLY A 330 -2.29 0.22 -3.28
C GLY A 330 -3.47 1.07 -3.73
N MET A 331 -4.07 1.88 -2.84
CA MET A 331 -5.33 2.57 -3.13
C MET A 331 -5.24 4.07 -2.90
N ILE A 332 -5.81 4.87 -3.81
CA ILE A 332 -5.91 6.33 -3.65
C ILE A 332 -7.23 6.86 -4.18
N PHE A 333 -7.81 7.86 -3.48
CA PHE A 333 -8.91 8.65 -4.00
C PHE A 333 -8.39 9.86 -4.77
N VAL A 334 -8.77 9.98 -6.03
CA VAL A 334 -8.45 11.11 -6.90
C VAL A 334 -9.61 12.09 -6.87
N ASP A 335 -9.40 13.24 -6.21
CA ASP A 335 -10.37 14.32 -6.10
C ASP A 335 -10.31 15.19 -7.35
N THR A 336 -11.35 15.13 -8.19
CA THR A 336 -11.41 15.91 -9.44
C THR A 336 -11.97 17.33 -9.26
N SER A 337 -12.48 17.66 -8.08
CA SER A 337 -12.97 19.01 -7.78
C SER A 337 -11.85 20.04 -7.59
N LYS A 338 -10.61 19.58 -7.43
CA LYS A 338 -9.44 20.43 -7.18
C LYS A 338 -8.76 20.97 -8.43
N HIS A 339 -8.99 20.38 -9.61
CA HIS A 339 -8.37 20.82 -10.85
C HIS A 339 -8.63 22.28 -11.24
N ASP A 340 -9.69 22.91 -10.75
CA ASP A 340 -10.00 24.32 -11.02
C ASP A 340 -9.40 25.32 -9.99
N ARG A 341 -8.63 24.85 -8.97
CA ARG A 341 -8.20 25.67 -7.83
C ARG A 341 -6.70 25.84 -7.65
N ASP A 342 -5.88 25.20 -8.46
CA ASP A 342 -4.43 25.18 -8.26
C ASP A 342 -3.67 26.51 -8.55
N ASP A 343 -4.37 27.54 -8.99
CA ASP A 343 -3.77 28.86 -9.28
C ASP A 343 -3.52 29.74 -8.02
N HIS A 344 -3.79 29.26 -6.80
CA HIS A 344 -3.74 30.13 -5.60
C HIS A 344 -3.06 29.55 -4.34
N ARG A 345 -2.29 28.46 -4.42
CA ARG A 345 -1.65 27.87 -3.22
C ARG A 345 -0.13 28.02 -3.15
N ASP A 346 0.36 29.25 -3.26
CA ASP A 346 1.75 29.59 -2.89
C ASP A 346 1.95 29.84 -1.37
N ARG A 347 0.94 29.58 -0.51
CA ARG A 347 1.01 29.99 0.90
C ARG A 347 1.50 28.94 1.88
N ASP A 348 1.53 27.67 1.51
CA ASP A 348 1.94 26.58 2.43
C ASP A 348 3.38 26.10 2.19
N ARG A 349 4.11 26.69 1.24
CA ARG A 349 5.50 26.34 0.91
C ARG A 349 6.54 26.80 1.95
N ASP A 350 6.19 27.78 2.80
CA ASP A 350 7.17 28.43 3.68
C ASP A 350 7.41 27.72 5.03
N GLU A 351 6.67 26.63 5.35
CA GLU A 351 6.72 26.02 6.68
C GLU A 351 7.64 24.80 6.84
N CYS A 352 8.14 24.21 5.75
CA CYS A 352 8.88 22.93 5.80
C CYS A 352 10.32 23.05 5.27
N HIS A 353 11.12 23.92 5.83
CA HIS A 353 12.52 24.17 5.39
C HIS A 353 13.48 22.97 5.55
N ASP A 354 13.15 21.97 6.38
CA ASP A 354 14.06 20.86 6.70
C ASP A 354 14.08 19.73 5.64
N ARG A 355 13.29 19.86 4.56
CA ARG A 355 13.19 18.87 3.49
C ARG A 355 13.75 19.32 2.15
N ASP A 356 14.58 20.40 2.16
CA ASP A 356 15.14 20.92 0.93
C ASP A 356 16.11 19.93 0.26
N TRP A 357 15.72 19.48 -0.94
CA TRP A 357 16.51 18.66 -1.84
C TRP A 357 17.84 19.30 -2.24
N ASP A 358 17.89 20.65 -2.34
CA ASP A 358 18.99 21.41 -2.91
C ASP A 358 20.08 21.82 -1.92
N SER A 359 20.00 21.45 -0.64
CA SER A 359 20.89 22.00 0.37
C SER A 359 22.22 21.25 0.57
N HIS A 360 22.64 20.36 -0.37
CA HIS A 360 24.03 19.81 -0.32
C HIS A 360 24.52 19.30 -1.69
#